data_0cd9988758fb70c0a6deaca22178dfe6
#
_entry.id   0cd9988758fb70c0a6deaca22178dfe6
#
_cell.length_a   1.000
_cell.length_b   1.000
_cell.length_c   1.000
_cell.angle_alpha   90.00
_cell.angle_beta   90.00
_cell.angle_gamma   90.00
#
_symmetry.space_group_name_H-M   'P 1'
#
loop_
_entity.id
_entity.type
_entity.pdbx_description
1 polymer ?
#
loop_
_entity_poly.entity_id
_entity_poly.type
_entity_poly.pdbx_seq_one_letter_code
_entity_poly.pdbx_strand_id
1 'polypeptide(L)'
;MSKIFIKIKLVHLIWLFFLFLNIVFSFSAYSKALATEWLSLKYDKTYLRSGPSKQNKVLWTYKKKGLPIKLIRKKGDWYEVEMPEQIKGWINSSQISFKRRVLVISENPINIRKKEEISSKIVAKASRNVVGELIGCQKRFCKIDFYKIEGFVEKDSLWGID
;
A
#
# COMPACT_ATOMS: atom_id res chain seq x y z
N MET A 1 17.10 52.01 38.52
CA MET A 1 15.85 51.58 37.84
C MET A 1 16.08 50.83 36.52
N SER A 2 17.16 51.01 35.77
CA SER A 2 17.38 50.40 34.44
C SER A 2 17.57 48.85 34.44
N LYS A 3 18.22 48.26 35.45
CA LYS A 3 18.52 46.83 35.52
C LYS A 3 17.29 45.94 35.73
N ILE A 4 16.20 46.43 36.29
CA ILE A 4 14.96 45.68 36.55
C ILE A 4 14.16 45.58 35.24
N PHE A 5 14.08 46.63 34.43
CA PHE A 5 13.40 46.59 33.13
C PHE A 5 14.06 45.64 32.12
N ILE A 6 15.39 45.52 32.16
CA ILE A 6 16.13 44.60 31.29
C ILE A 6 15.85 43.14 31.66
N LYS A 7 15.76 42.80 32.97
CA LYS A 7 15.43 41.46 33.43
C LYS A 7 14.00 41.06 33.05
N ILE A 8 13.03 41.94 33.12
CA ILE A 8 11.63 41.66 32.75
C ILE A 8 11.52 41.41 31.24
N LYS A 9 12.20 42.22 30.40
CA LYS A 9 12.22 41.97 28.96
C LYS A 9 12.90 40.66 28.59
N LEU A 10 13.96 40.26 29.26
CA LEU A 10 14.66 39.00 29.01
C LEU A 10 13.80 37.79 29.38
N VAL A 11 13.08 37.84 30.49
CA VAL A 11 12.14 36.76 30.91
C VAL A 11 10.99 36.64 29.92
N HIS A 12 10.42 37.72 29.40
CA HIS A 12 9.38 37.68 28.37
C HIS A 12 9.90 37.08 27.04
N LEU A 13 11.13 37.41 26.64
CA LEU A 13 11.74 36.85 25.43
C LEU A 13 11.96 35.35 25.53
N ILE A 14 12.39 34.86 26.70
CA ILE A 14 12.56 33.43 26.99
C ILE A 14 11.20 32.72 26.97
N TRP A 15 10.14 33.31 27.53
CA TRP A 15 8.79 32.76 27.53
C TRP A 15 8.21 32.63 26.11
N LEU A 16 8.41 33.64 25.27
CA LEU A 16 8.01 33.62 23.87
C LEU A 16 8.77 32.55 23.06
N PHE A 17 10.06 32.38 23.35
CA PHE A 17 10.88 31.34 22.72
C PHE A 17 10.38 29.91 23.07
N PHE A 18 10.04 29.66 24.35
CA PHE A 18 9.47 28.41 24.78
C PHE A 18 8.07 28.13 24.17
N LEU A 19 7.24 29.16 24.06
CA LEU A 19 5.94 29.06 23.37
C LEU A 19 6.11 28.72 21.89
N PHE A 20 7.04 29.35 21.21
CA PHE A 20 7.35 29.09 19.79
C PHE A 20 7.92 27.69 19.60
N LEU A 21 8.78 27.22 20.49
CA LEU A 21 9.35 25.88 20.46
C LEU A 21 8.26 24.78 20.60
N ASN A 22 7.26 25.01 21.48
CA ASN A 22 6.14 24.07 21.63
C ASN A 22 5.23 24.01 20.40
N ILE A 23 5.02 25.14 19.71
CA ILE A 23 4.23 25.20 18.47
C ILE A 23 4.94 24.43 17.34
N VAL A 24 6.25 24.61 17.19
CA VAL A 24 7.05 23.92 16.16
C VAL A 24 7.08 22.40 16.43
N PHE A 25 7.20 21.99 17.70
CA PHE A 25 7.22 20.57 18.08
C PHE A 25 5.86 19.87 17.85
N SER A 26 4.77 20.60 18.02
CA SER A 26 3.41 20.07 17.78
C SER A 26 3.11 19.85 16.29
N PHE A 27 3.74 20.58 15.38
CA PHE A 27 3.55 20.42 13.94
C PHE A 27 4.28 19.21 13.35
N SER A 28 5.34 18.72 14.01
CA SER A 28 6.11 17.56 13.54
C SER A 28 5.41 16.21 13.73
N ALA A 29 4.32 16.14 14.49
CA ALA A 29 3.62 14.89 14.81
C ALA A 29 2.55 14.48 13.77
N TYR A 30 2.25 15.29 12.76
CA TYR A 30 1.11 15.08 11.86
C TYR A 30 1.42 14.44 10.51
N SER A 31 2.66 14.08 10.23
CA SER A 31 3.00 13.40 8.97
C SER A 31 3.25 11.90 9.20
N LYS A 32 2.28 11.19 9.76
CA LYS A 32 2.21 9.74 9.57
C LYS A 32 1.65 9.53 8.17
N ALA A 33 2.52 9.39 7.19
CA ALA A 33 2.13 8.91 5.87
C ALA A 33 1.30 7.64 6.08
N LEU A 34 0.03 7.66 5.66
CA LEU A 34 -0.84 6.49 5.69
C LEU A 34 -0.18 5.46 4.77
N ALA A 35 0.55 4.53 5.38
CA ALA A 35 1.12 3.42 4.65
C ALA A 35 -0.02 2.73 3.90
N THR A 36 0.15 2.58 2.60
CA THR A 36 -0.84 1.91 1.76
C THR A 36 -1.04 0.49 2.29
N GLU A 37 -2.25 0.14 2.69
CA GLU A 37 -2.55 -1.22 3.13
C GLU A 37 -2.99 -2.05 1.93
N TRP A 38 -2.15 -3.02 1.56
CA TRP A 38 -2.42 -3.97 0.50
C TRP A 38 -3.00 -5.27 1.05
N LEU A 39 -4.08 -5.72 0.45
CA LEU A 39 -4.81 -6.94 0.75
C LEU A 39 -4.92 -7.81 -0.50
N SER A 40 -5.59 -8.95 -0.42
CA SER A 40 -5.88 -9.77 -1.59
C SER A 40 -7.24 -10.47 -1.50
N LEU A 41 -7.80 -10.88 -2.62
CA LEU A 41 -9.05 -11.63 -2.64
C LEU A 41 -8.83 -13.06 -2.11
N LYS A 42 -9.70 -13.49 -1.20
CA LYS A 42 -9.60 -14.80 -0.54
C LYS A 42 -10.11 -15.97 -1.42
N TYR A 43 -11.10 -15.69 -2.26
CA TYR A 43 -11.82 -16.71 -3.04
C TYR A 43 -11.75 -16.44 -4.54
N ASP A 44 -12.02 -17.48 -5.34
CA ASP A 44 -12.10 -17.37 -6.79
C ASP A 44 -13.32 -16.60 -7.29
N LYS A 45 -14.32 -16.37 -6.42
CA LYS A 45 -15.48 -15.52 -6.71
C LYS A 45 -15.68 -14.53 -5.60
N THR A 46 -15.51 -13.24 -5.93
CA THR A 46 -15.69 -12.12 -5.00
C THR A 46 -16.55 -11.04 -5.62
N TYR A 47 -17.49 -10.50 -4.86
CA TYR A 47 -18.38 -9.41 -5.31
C TYR A 47 -17.86 -8.06 -4.84
N LEU A 48 -17.62 -7.16 -5.78
CA LEU A 48 -17.40 -5.74 -5.54
C LEU A 48 -18.75 -5.02 -5.58
N ARG A 49 -19.12 -4.31 -4.51
CA ARG A 49 -20.44 -3.67 -4.37
C ARG A 49 -20.32 -2.15 -4.36
N SER A 50 -21.43 -1.46 -4.65
CA SER A 50 -21.51 0.00 -4.63
C SER A 50 -21.52 0.61 -3.22
N GLY A 51 -21.69 -0.19 -2.16
CA GLY A 51 -21.74 0.26 -0.78
C GLY A 51 -21.54 -0.86 0.23
N PRO A 52 -21.39 -0.51 1.53
CA PRO A 52 -21.03 -1.43 2.60
C PRO A 52 -22.22 -2.22 3.13
N SER A 53 -22.90 -2.99 2.27
CA SER A 53 -24.03 -3.86 2.63
C SER A 53 -24.24 -4.94 1.57
N LYS A 54 -24.82 -6.09 1.96
CA LYS A 54 -25.23 -7.15 1.03
C LYS A 54 -26.36 -6.72 0.09
N GLN A 55 -27.16 -5.75 0.50
CA GLN A 55 -28.25 -5.16 -0.29
C GLN A 55 -27.76 -4.20 -1.38
N ASN A 56 -26.56 -3.66 -1.24
CA ASN A 56 -25.99 -2.79 -2.27
C ASN A 56 -25.73 -3.55 -3.56
N LYS A 57 -25.92 -2.86 -4.69
CA LYS A 57 -25.72 -3.40 -6.04
C LYS A 57 -24.31 -3.99 -6.20
N VAL A 58 -24.23 -5.17 -6.81
CA VAL A 58 -22.96 -5.74 -7.28
C VAL A 58 -22.53 -4.96 -8.52
N LEU A 59 -21.37 -4.31 -8.45
CA LEU A 59 -20.75 -3.60 -9.56
C LEU A 59 -20.00 -4.57 -10.46
N TRP A 60 -19.18 -5.43 -9.83
CA TRP A 60 -18.32 -6.40 -10.51
C TRP A 60 -18.25 -7.73 -9.76
N THR A 61 -18.00 -8.78 -10.51
CA THR A 61 -17.69 -10.12 -9.97
C THR A 61 -16.30 -10.52 -10.43
N TYR A 62 -15.35 -10.52 -9.49
CA TYR A 62 -13.99 -10.97 -9.74
C TYR A 62 -13.89 -12.48 -9.58
N LYS A 63 -13.27 -13.12 -10.58
CA LYS A 63 -13.06 -14.59 -10.61
C LYS A 63 -11.57 -14.92 -10.52
N LYS A 64 -10.90 -14.38 -9.50
CA LYS A 64 -9.45 -14.55 -9.33
C LYS A 64 -9.03 -14.49 -7.87
N LYS A 65 -8.77 -15.66 -7.28
CA LYS A 65 -8.19 -15.77 -5.95
C LYS A 65 -6.80 -15.11 -5.92
N GLY A 66 -6.49 -14.42 -4.82
CA GLY A 66 -5.20 -13.78 -4.62
C GLY A 66 -5.01 -12.47 -5.38
N LEU A 67 -6.00 -11.97 -6.12
CA LEU A 67 -5.90 -10.67 -6.77
C LEU A 67 -5.58 -9.58 -5.73
N PRO A 68 -4.48 -8.83 -5.84
CA PRO A 68 -4.14 -7.76 -4.92
C PRO A 68 -5.12 -6.59 -5.05
N ILE A 69 -5.47 -6.01 -3.93
CA ILE A 69 -6.39 -4.89 -3.80
C ILE A 69 -5.82 -3.87 -2.83
N LYS A 70 -6.01 -2.59 -3.11
CA LYS A 70 -5.57 -1.49 -2.26
C LYS A 70 -6.71 -1.10 -1.33
N LEU A 71 -6.46 -1.13 -0.01
CA LEU A 71 -7.44 -0.66 0.96
C LEU A 71 -7.53 0.86 0.94
N ILE A 72 -8.75 1.40 0.87
CA ILE A 72 -9.03 2.83 0.99
C ILE A 72 -9.49 3.14 2.42
N ARG A 73 -10.53 2.43 2.90
CA ARG A 73 -11.07 2.59 4.26
C ARG A 73 -11.89 1.39 4.69
N LYS A 74 -12.19 1.32 6.01
CA LYS A 74 -13.02 0.27 6.62
C LYS A 74 -14.31 0.89 7.20
N LYS A 75 -15.43 0.16 7.08
CA LYS A 75 -16.70 0.50 7.72
C LYS A 75 -17.36 -0.79 8.23
N GLY A 76 -17.24 -1.07 9.53
CA GLY A 76 -17.65 -2.35 10.11
C GLY A 76 -16.95 -3.52 9.38
N ASP A 77 -17.73 -4.51 8.94
CA ASP A 77 -17.22 -5.66 8.21
C ASP A 77 -16.99 -5.41 6.70
N TRP A 78 -17.03 -4.16 6.27
CA TRP A 78 -16.89 -3.81 4.86
C TRP A 78 -15.65 -2.97 4.62
N TYR A 79 -14.91 -3.32 3.57
CA TYR A 79 -13.69 -2.64 3.14
C TYR A 79 -13.94 -1.98 1.80
N GLU A 80 -13.77 -0.67 1.73
CA GLU A 80 -13.69 0.04 0.47
C GLU A 80 -12.28 -0.15 -0.09
N VAL A 81 -12.22 -0.64 -1.31
CA VAL A 81 -10.97 -1.02 -1.96
C VAL A 81 -10.88 -0.46 -3.37
N GLU A 82 -9.65 -0.32 -3.85
CA GLU A 82 -9.35 -0.05 -5.25
C GLU A 82 -8.75 -1.29 -5.89
N MET A 83 -9.31 -1.64 -7.04
CA MET A 83 -8.91 -2.77 -7.86
C MET A 83 -7.81 -2.37 -8.85
N PRO A 84 -7.07 -3.32 -9.48
CA PRO A 84 -6.01 -3.00 -10.45
C PRO A 84 -6.46 -2.10 -11.61
N GLU A 85 -7.73 -2.18 -11.99
CA GLU A 85 -8.34 -1.35 -13.04
C GLU A 85 -8.76 0.04 -12.54
N GLN A 86 -8.34 0.44 -11.34
CA GLN A 86 -8.70 1.68 -10.64
C GLN A 86 -10.20 1.80 -10.29
N ILE A 87 -10.93 0.70 -10.39
CA ILE A 87 -12.33 0.63 -9.99
C ILE A 87 -12.41 0.54 -8.47
N LYS A 88 -13.25 1.37 -7.85
CA LYS A 88 -13.48 1.41 -6.41
C LYS A 88 -14.82 0.78 -6.03
N GLY A 89 -14.86 0.16 -4.86
CA GLY A 89 -16.09 -0.40 -4.30
C GLY A 89 -15.85 -1.14 -2.99
N TRP A 90 -16.87 -1.81 -2.52
CA TRP A 90 -16.91 -2.43 -1.21
C TRP A 90 -16.88 -3.95 -1.30
N ILE A 91 -16.04 -4.57 -0.49
CA ILE A 91 -15.93 -6.02 -0.32
C ILE A 91 -16.13 -6.34 1.17
N ASN A 92 -16.89 -7.41 1.46
CA ASN A 92 -17.01 -7.88 2.84
C ASN A 92 -15.69 -8.49 3.32
N SER A 93 -15.30 -8.24 4.57
CA SER A 93 -14.03 -8.69 5.17
C SER A 93 -13.82 -10.20 5.09
N SER A 94 -14.91 -11.00 5.13
CA SER A 94 -14.85 -12.45 4.97
C SER A 94 -14.30 -12.91 3.63
N GLN A 95 -14.34 -12.06 2.60
CA GLN A 95 -13.83 -12.33 1.24
C GLN A 95 -12.40 -11.82 1.03
N ILE A 96 -11.77 -11.28 2.07
CA ILE A 96 -10.44 -10.67 2.03
C ILE A 96 -9.40 -11.56 2.71
N SER A 97 -8.19 -11.55 2.20
CA SER A 97 -6.99 -12.16 2.76
C SER A 97 -5.94 -11.09 3.00
N PHE A 98 -5.21 -11.20 4.12
CA PHE A 98 -4.08 -10.34 4.46
C PHE A 98 -2.76 -10.80 3.85
N LYS A 99 -2.77 -11.86 3.04
CA LYS A 99 -1.58 -12.29 2.32
C LYS A 99 -1.21 -11.26 1.28
N ARG A 100 0.03 -10.81 1.34
CA ARG A 100 0.60 -9.85 0.39
C ARG A 100 0.82 -10.55 -0.96
N ARG A 101 0.17 -10.03 -1.98
CA ARG A 101 0.26 -10.55 -3.34
C ARG A 101 0.52 -9.42 -4.32
N VAL A 102 1.02 -9.80 -5.48
CA VAL A 102 1.24 -8.88 -6.60
C VAL A 102 0.59 -9.43 -7.87
N LEU A 103 0.24 -8.51 -8.75
CA LEU A 103 -0.28 -8.81 -10.10
C LEU A 103 0.70 -8.26 -11.12
N VAL A 104 1.06 -9.04 -12.11
CA VAL A 104 1.80 -8.56 -13.29
C VAL A 104 0.87 -7.71 -14.14
N ILE A 105 1.21 -6.43 -14.32
CA ILE A 105 0.42 -5.46 -15.10
C ILE A 105 1.05 -5.10 -16.45
N SER A 106 2.30 -5.49 -16.69
CA SER A 106 2.99 -5.23 -17.97
C SER A 106 2.29 -5.91 -19.13
N GLU A 107 2.15 -5.21 -20.26
CA GLU A 107 1.59 -5.78 -21.49
C GLU A 107 2.48 -6.91 -22.06
N ASN A 108 3.79 -6.76 -21.96
CA ASN A 108 4.74 -7.77 -22.39
C ASN A 108 5.11 -8.72 -21.25
N PRO A 109 5.43 -9.98 -21.55
CA PRO A 109 5.93 -10.91 -20.55
C PRO A 109 7.18 -10.37 -19.84
N ILE A 110 7.15 -10.37 -18.51
CA ILE A 110 8.26 -9.90 -17.68
C ILE A 110 9.24 -11.02 -17.36
N ASN A 111 10.50 -10.67 -17.14
CA ASN A 111 11.54 -11.62 -16.80
C ASN A 111 11.56 -11.87 -15.28
N ILE A 112 11.54 -13.13 -14.88
CA ILE A 112 11.83 -13.58 -13.52
C ILE A 112 13.31 -13.94 -13.48
N ARG A 113 14.07 -13.28 -12.61
CA ARG A 113 15.53 -13.37 -12.54
C ARG A 113 15.99 -14.11 -11.29
N LYS A 114 17.17 -14.73 -11.37
CA LYS A 114 17.78 -15.46 -10.24
C LYS A 114 18.25 -14.53 -9.12
N LYS A 115 18.68 -13.29 -9.46
CA LYS A 115 19.16 -12.27 -8.52
C LYS A 115 18.52 -10.91 -8.83
N GLU A 116 18.61 -9.97 -7.92
CA GLU A 116 18.08 -8.60 -8.01
C GLU A 116 18.92 -7.65 -8.89
N GLU A 117 19.28 -8.08 -10.08
CA GLU A 117 20.08 -7.32 -11.05
C GLU A 117 19.65 -7.63 -12.48
N ILE A 118 19.75 -6.61 -13.36
CA ILE A 118 19.29 -6.72 -14.76
C ILE A 118 20.11 -7.74 -15.55
N SER A 119 21.40 -7.87 -15.25
CA SER A 119 22.32 -8.83 -15.89
C SER A 119 22.12 -10.27 -15.44
N SER A 120 21.34 -10.49 -14.36
CA SER A 120 21.12 -11.82 -13.79
C SER A 120 20.39 -12.75 -14.74
N LYS A 121 20.72 -14.05 -14.66
CA LYS A 121 20.08 -15.11 -15.44
C LYS A 121 18.56 -15.06 -15.29
N ILE A 122 17.84 -15.09 -16.40
CA ILE A 122 16.39 -15.25 -16.46
C ILE A 122 16.08 -16.72 -16.19
N VAL A 123 15.25 -17.00 -15.18
CA VAL A 123 14.82 -18.35 -14.79
C VAL A 123 13.46 -18.71 -15.34
N ALA A 124 12.61 -17.71 -15.57
CA ALA A 124 11.29 -17.85 -16.19
C ALA A 124 10.77 -16.51 -16.70
N LYS A 125 9.58 -16.53 -17.33
CA LYS A 125 8.82 -15.32 -17.68
C LYS A 125 7.41 -15.44 -17.13
N ALA A 126 6.83 -14.30 -16.73
CA ALA A 126 5.44 -14.19 -16.32
C ALA A 126 4.69 -13.26 -17.26
N SER A 127 3.51 -13.67 -17.70
CA SER A 127 2.63 -12.87 -18.54
C SER A 127 1.75 -11.95 -17.70
N ARG A 128 1.14 -10.94 -18.34
CA ARG A 128 0.13 -10.08 -17.74
C ARG A 128 -0.94 -10.89 -17.01
N ASN A 129 -1.44 -10.34 -15.92
CA ASN A 129 -2.45 -10.95 -15.07
C ASN A 129 -1.97 -12.17 -14.25
N VAL A 130 -0.71 -12.55 -14.27
CA VAL A 130 -0.19 -13.57 -13.35
C VAL A 130 -0.11 -12.97 -11.95
N VAL A 131 -0.61 -13.72 -10.96
CA VAL A 131 -0.55 -13.37 -9.54
C VAL A 131 0.60 -14.15 -8.89
N GLY A 132 1.40 -13.45 -8.07
CA GLY A 132 2.45 -14.03 -7.23
C GLY A 132 2.32 -13.64 -5.77
N GLU A 133 2.94 -14.40 -4.88
CA GLU A 133 3.06 -14.05 -3.46
C GLU A 133 4.28 -13.16 -3.27
N LEU A 134 4.10 -11.98 -2.65
CA LEU A 134 5.17 -11.04 -2.38
C LEU A 134 6.00 -11.51 -1.17
N ILE A 135 7.27 -11.81 -1.39
CA ILE A 135 8.21 -12.15 -0.32
C ILE A 135 8.84 -10.86 0.25
N GLY A 136 9.24 -9.94 -0.62
CA GLY A 136 9.80 -8.65 -0.21
C GLY A 136 10.28 -7.84 -1.40
N CYS A 137 10.48 -6.53 -1.19
CA CYS A 137 11.01 -5.63 -2.21
C CYS A 137 12.25 -4.90 -1.68
N GLN A 138 13.25 -4.76 -2.54
CA GLN A 138 14.43 -3.92 -2.30
C GLN A 138 14.69 -3.07 -3.54
N LYS A 139 15.00 -1.79 -3.35
CA LYS A 139 15.32 -0.86 -4.44
C LYS A 139 14.35 -1.02 -5.63
N ARG A 140 14.87 -1.54 -6.75
CA ARG A 140 14.15 -1.69 -8.04
C ARG A 140 13.43 -3.03 -8.19
N PHE A 141 13.78 -4.05 -7.40
CA PHE A 141 13.28 -5.40 -7.56
C PHE A 141 12.42 -5.86 -6.39
N CYS A 142 11.47 -6.75 -6.68
CA CYS A 142 10.73 -7.52 -5.70
C CYS A 142 11.00 -9.01 -5.89
N LYS A 143 11.19 -9.71 -4.78
CA LYS A 143 11.25 -11.16 -4.73
C LYS A 143 9.85 -11.71 -4.61
N ILE A 144 9.46 -12.57 -5.54
CA ILE A 144 8.09 -13.07 -5.69
C ILE A 144 8.11 -14.58 -5.88
N ASP A 145 7.18 -15.27 -5.24
CA ASP A 145 6.85 -16.67 -5.52
C ASP A 145 5.65 -16.73 -6.48
N PHE A 146 5.88 -17.21 -7.69
CA PHE A 146 4.89 -17.47 -8.71
C PHE A 146 4.51 -18.95 -8.77
N TYR A 147 4.18 -19.54 -7.62
CA TYR A 147 3.81 -20.95 -7.55
C TYR A 147 4.89 -21.88 -8.16
N LYS A 148 5.81 -22.34 -7.33
CA LYS A 148 6.97 -23.20 -7.69
C LYS A 148 8.11 -22.50 -8.43
N ILE A 149 7.99 -21.23 -8.80
CA ILE A 149 9.06 -20.46 -9.40
C ILE A 149 9.25 -19.19 -8.58
N GLU A 150 10.36 -19.11 -7.87
CA GLU A 150 10.74 -17.96 -7.07
C GLU A 150 11.82 -17.15 -7.79
N GLY A 151 11.70 -15.82 -7.78
CA GLY A 151 12.73 -14.97 -8.37
C GLY A 151 12.42 -13.47 -8.25
N PHE A 152 13.27 -12.69 -8.87
CA PHE A 152 13.26 -11.23 -8.80
C PHE A 152 12.64 -10.62 -10.05
N VAL A 153 11.73 -9.66 -9.85
CA VAL A 153 10.98 -8.95 -10.88
C VAL A 153 11.08 -7.45 -10.63
N GLU A 154 11.15 -6.65 -11.68
CA GLU A 154 11.18 -5.19 -11.58
C GLU A 154 9.83 -4.65 -11.08
N LYS A 155 9.87 -3.69 -10.13
CA LYS A 155 8.70 -3.11 -9.47
C LYS A 155 7.69 -2.53 -10.44
N ASP A 156 8.15 -1.80 -11.45
CA ASP A 156 7.29 -1.07 -12.40
C ASP A 156 6.33 -1.96 -13.18
N SER A 157 6.57 -3.27 -13.15
CA SER A 157 5.74 -4.28 -13.82
C SER A 157 4.63 -4.85 -12.94
N LEU A 158 4.50 -4.35 -11.69
CA LEU A 158 3.68 -4.97 -10.65
C LEU A 158 2.64 -4.00 -10.08
N TRP A 159 1.46 -4.51 -9.82
CA TRP A 159 0.45 -3.93 -8.93
C TRP A 159 0.43 -4.71 -7.62
N GLY A 160 0.23 -4.03 -6.48
CA GLY A 160 0.22 -4.66 -5.15
C GLY A 160 1.43 -4.31 -4.30
N ILE A 161 2.22 -3.34 -4.73
CA ILE A 161 3.42 -2.81 -4.04
C ILE A 161 3.31 -1.29 -3.87
N ASP A 162 4.13 -0.74 -2.96
CA ASP A 162 4.30 0.70 -2.71
C ASP A 162 5.39 1.28 -3.60
#